data_7156efc33d195935d0a58a2458408cb1
#
_entry.id   7156efc33d195935d0a58a2458408cb1
#
_cell.length_a   1.000
_cell.length_b   1.000
_cell.length_c   1.000
_cell.angle_alpha   90.00
_cell.angle_beta   90.00
_cell.angle_gamma   90.00
#
_symmetry.space_group_name_H-M   'P 1'
#
loop_
_entity.id
_entity.type
_entity.pdbx_description
1 polymer ?
#
loop_
_entity_poly.entity_id
_entity_poly.type
_entity_poly.pdbx_seq_one_letter_code
_entity_poly.pdbx_strand_id
1 'polypeptide(L)'
;MKLPVPTVLAAVLLSAAFTASHAQSEGTLAKVKATKTITIGNRDTSLPFSYKVGDGKDPIGFTNDICLKIVDAVKQKLGLDDIAVRYTTLTSTNRIPLIQNGTADLDCATTTNTLARAEQVDFAPSHFVATITVATRKDSGIRSLADLGNKTVATVAGSTSIQLLRNYRRNENVEVREISGKDPSEAFLLMSSGRADAYVLDDVQLASMIATSGQADAFVMLKESLREEPYGIMFRKNDPEFKALVDETVTGLMTSGEIARIYSRWFTSPVPPMGVNLGFPMTDAVKAIYAQPNN
;
A
#
# COMPACT_ATOMS: atom_id res chain seq x y z
N MET A 1 -52.17 -65.20 -39.34
CA MET A 1 -52.30 -63.79 -38.93
C MET A 1 -51.33 -63.62 -37.71
N LYS A 2 -50.17 -63.15 -37.92
CA LYS A 2 -49.13 -62.96 -36.85
C LYS A 2 -48.98 -61.44 -36.56
N LEU A 3 -49.28 -61.07 -35.34
CA LEU A 3 -49.14 -59.70 -34.85
C LEU A 3 -47.62 -59.42 -34.46
N PRO A 4 -47.11 -58.27 -34.77
CA PRO A 4 -45.75 -57.93 -34.37
C PRO A 4 -45.72 -57.38 -32.94
N VAL A 5 -44.70 -57.80 -32.17
CA VAL A 5 -44.31 -57.30 -30.84
C VAL A 5 -43.55 -56.03 -30.99
N PRO A 6 -43.81 -54.94 -30.26
CA PRO A 6 -42.99 -53.75 -30.30
C PRO A 6 -41.79 -53.88 -29.35
N THR A 7 -40.60 -53.68 -29.91
CA THR A 7 -39.31 -53.59 -29.18
C THR A 7 -39.22 -52.23 -28.53
N VAL A 8 -39.23 -52.19 -27.20
CA VAL A 8 -39.00 -50.98 -26.41
C VAL A 8 -37.49 -50.76 -26.31
N LEU A 9 -37.02 -49.71 -26.97
CA LEU A 9 -35.64 -49.24 -26.89
C LEU A 9 -35.47 -48.39 -25.63
N ALA A 10 -34.83 -48.92 -24.58
CA ALA A 10 -34.49 -48.18 -23.37
C ALA A 10 -33.26 -47.28 -23.63
N ALA A 11 -33.51 -45.97 -23.77
CA ALA A 11 -32.45 -44.98 -23.84
C ALA A 11 -31.92 -44.68 -22.41
N VAL A 12 -30.73 -45.20 -22.11
CA VAL A 12 -29.99 -44.85 -20.90
C VAL A 12 -29.36 -43.48 -21.09
N LEU A 13 -29.94 -42.44 -20.50
CA LEU A 13 -29.36 -41.13 -20.39
C LEU A 13 -28.25 -41.15 -19.32
N LEU A 14 -26.99 -41.23 -19.76
CA LEU A 14 -25.81 -40.97 -18.92
C LEU A 14 -25.76 -39.50 -18.60
N SER A 15 -26.27 -39.12 -17.41
CA SER A 15 -26.07 -37.76 -16.86
C SER A 15 -24.63 -37.63 -16.39
N ALA A 16 -23.73 -37.07 -17.23
CA ALA A 16 -22.41 -36.64 -16.83
C ALA A 16 -22.56 -35.41 -15.90
N ALA A 17 -22.51 -35.65 -14.59
CA ALA A 17 -22.39 -34.59 -13.61
C ALA A 17 -21.02 -33.95 -13.80
N PHE A 18 -20.95 -32.83 -14.51
CA PHE A 18 -19.81 -31.92 -14.47
C PHE A 18 -19.74 -31.33 -13.06
N THR A 19 -18.98 -31.98 -12.17
CA THR A 19 -18.51 -31.32 -10.96
C THR A 19 -17.58 -30.20 -11.43
N ALA A 20 -18.11 -28.97 -11.46
CA ALA A 20 -17.28 -27.78 -11.55
C ALA A 20 -16.38 -27.78 -10.30
N SER A 21 -15.19 -28.38 -10.43
CA SER A 21 -14.11 -28.21 -9.47
C SER A 21 -13.81 -26.71 -9.51
N HIS A 22 -14.30 -25.96 -8.53
CA HIS A 22 -13.76 -24.65 -8.23
C HIS A 22 -12.30 -24.91 -7.91
N ALA A 23 -11.44 -24.65 -8.88
CA ALA A 23 -9.99 -24.59 -8.63
C ALA A 23 -9.81 -23.52 -7.56
N GLN A 24 -9.79 -23.93 -6.31
CA GLN A 24 -9.38 -23.12 -5.20
C GLN A 24 -7.96 -22.67 -5.58
N SER A 25 -7.78 -21.39 -5.88
CA SER A 25 -6.47 -20.89 -6.28
C SER A 25 -5.49 -21.33 -5.22
N GLU A 26 -4.44 -22.05 -5.63
CA GLU A 26 -3.39 -22.49 -4.70
C GLU A 26 -2.96 -21.31 -3.84
N GLY A 27 -2.87 -21.51 -2.51
CA GLY A 27 -2.45 -20.48 -1.58
C GLY A 27 -1.06 -19.96 -1.93
N THR A 28 -0.73 -18.76 -1.48
CA THR A 28 0.56 -18.11 -1.76
C THR A 28 1.74 -18.97 -1.35
N LEU A 29 1.65 -19.67 -0.21
CA LEU A 29 2.72 -20.58 0.24
C LEU A 29 2.93 -21.76 -0.71
N ALA A 30 1.85 -22.36 -1.22
CA ALA A 30 1.94 -23.45 -2.20
C ALA A 30 2.56 -22.98 -3.52
N LYS A 31 2.14 -21.81 -4.03
CA LYS A 31 2.75 -21.15 -5.20
C LYS A 31 4.25 -20.94 -4.98
N VAL A 32 4.65 -20.34 -3.85
CA VAL A 32 6.06 -20.05 -3.56
C VAL A 32 6.87 -21.36 -3.44
N LYS A 33 6.31 -22.39 -2.80
CA LYS A 33 6.97 -23.71 -2.71
C LYS A 33 7.23 -24.30 -4.09
N ALA A 34 6.28 -24.21 -5.01
CA ALA A 34 6.39 -24.76 -6.37
C ALA A 34 7.33 -23.93 -7.25
N THR A 35 7.27 -22.61 -7.19
CA THR A 35 8.01 -21.72 -8.08
C THR A 35 9.33 -21.22 -7.52
N LYS A 36 9.57 -21.35 -6.21
CA LYS A 36 10.67 -20.76 -5.46
C LYS A 36 10.79 -19.24 -5.69
N THR A 37 9.66 -18.58 -5.90
CA THR A 37 9.59 -17.14 -6.20
C THR A 37 8.47 -16.50 -5.42
N ILE A 38 8.77 -15.36 -4.78
CA ILE A 38 7.79 -14.44 -4.21
C ILE A 38 7.88 -13.09 -4.92
N THR A 39 6.74 -12.48 -5.23
CA THR A 39 6.70 -11.18 -5.92
C THR A 39 6.23 -10.09 -4.98
N ILE A 40 7.10 -9.12 -4.72
CA ILE A 40 6.82 -7.93 -3.92
C ILE A 40 6.35 -6.81 -4.84
N GLY A 41 5.15 -6.30 -4.58
CA GLY A 41 4.66 -5.05 -5.14
C GLY A 41 5.26 -3.86 -4.41
N ASN A 42 5.94 -2.99 -5.15
CA ASN A 42 6.64 -1.81 -4.62
C ASN A 42 6.10 -0.51 -5.20
N ARG A 43 6.54 0.62 -4.64
CA ARG A 43 6.44 1.95 -5.24
C ARG A 43 7.83 2.42 -5.67
N ASP A 44 7.86 3.29 -6.66
CA ASP A 44 9.13 3.88 -7.11
C ASP A 44 9.44 5.19 -6.39
N THR A 45 8.43 5.86 -5.79
CA THR A 45 8.55 7.24 -5.28
C THR A 45 7.95 7.49 -3.89
N SER A 46 7.57 6.44 -3.13
CA SER A 46 6.99 6.59 -1.79
C SER A 46 8.05 6.55 -0.69
N LEU A 47 8.95 7.55 -0.68
CA LEU A 47 9.96 7.74 0.37
C LEU A 47 9.27 8.00 1.72
N PRO A 48 9.72 7.43 2.85
CA PRO A 48 10.79 6.44 3.02
C PRO A 48 10.30 4.98 3.05
N PHE A 49 9.08 4.68 2.61
CA PHE A 49 8.44 3.37 2.76
C PHE A 49 8.82 2.35 1.66
N SER A 50 8.78 2.80 0.41
CA SER A 50 9.08 1.99 -0.78
C SER A 50 9.46 2.91 -1.92
N TYR A 51 10.72 2.89 -2.34
CA TYR A 51 11.21 3.76 -3.41
C TYR A 51 12.47 3.19 -4.05
N LYS A 52 12.82 3.67 -5.23
CA LYS A 52 14.02 3.27 -5.97
C LYS A 52 15.10 4.35 -5.94
N VAL A 53 16.34 3.92 -5.86
CA VAL A 53 17.52 4.78 -5.93
C VAL A 53 18.30 4.45 -7.20
N GLY A 54 18.03 5.17 -8.28
CA GLY A 54 18.59 4.92 -9.61
C GLY A 54 17.87 3.81 -10.37
N ASP A 55 18.17 3.72 -11.67
CA ASP A 55 17.54 2.77 -12.57
C ASP A 55 18.06 1.34 -12.33
N GLY A 56 17.18 0.37 -12.47
CA GLY A 56 17.52 -1.06 -12.41
C GLY A 56 17.90 -1.60 -11.03
N LYS A 57 17.74 -0.82 -9.95
CA LYS A 57 17.95 -1.27 -8.58
C LYS A 57 16.67 -1.76 -7.93
N ASP A 58 16.83 -2.69 -6.99
CA ASP A 58 15.72 -3.13 -6.15
C ASP A 58 15.20 -1.97 -5.29
N PRO A 59 13.89 -1.93 -5.02
CA PRO A 59 13.30 -0.93 -4.15
C PRO A 59 13.80 -1.11 -2.71
N ILE A 60 13.92 0.00 -2.00
CA ILE A 60 14.29 0.06 -0.59
C ILE A 60 13.22 0.83 0.19
N GLY A 61 13.26 0.75 1.51
CA GLY A 61 12.39 1.54 2.38
C GLY A 61 11.85 0.75 3.56
N PHE A 62 11.17 1.46 4.44
CA PHE A 62 10.66 0.94 5.70
C PHE A 62 9.74 -0.27 5.51
N THR A 63 8.71 -0.14 4.65
CA THR A 63 7.77 -1.25 4.40
C THR A 63 8.43 -2.37 3.61
N ASN A 64 9.38 -2.03 2.72
CA ASN A 64 10.15 -3.04 2.00
C ASN A 64 10.99 -3.90 2.95
N ASP A 65 11.66 -3.30 3.94
CA ASP A 65 12.43 -4.03 4.97
C ASP A 65 11.52 -4.99 5.78
N ILE A 66 10.30 -4.55 6.13
CA ILE A 66 9.32 -5.41 6.82
C ILE A 66 8.92 -6.59 5.91
N CYS A 67 8.65 -6.35 4.64
CA CYS A 67 8.31 -7.40 3.68
C CYS A 67 9.44 -8.42 3.47
N LEU A 68 10.70 -8.00 3.52
CA LEU A 68 11.82 -8.92 3.46
C LEU A 68 11.87 -9.85 4.69
N LYS A 69 11.44 -9.39 5.88
CA LYS A 69 11.24 -10.25 7.05
C LYS A 69 10.13 -11.27 6.84
N ILE A 70 9.04 -10.88 6.14
CA ILE A 70 8.00 -11.84 5.74
C ILE A 70 8.56 -12.89 4.77
N VAL A 71 9.40 -12.48 3.81
CA VAL A 71 10.09 -13.44 2.91
C VAL A 71 10.95 -14.42 3.69
N ASP A 72 11.69 -13.96 4.69
CA ASP A 72 12.50 -14.83 5.56
C ASP A 72 11.61 -15.81 6.33
N ALA A 73 10.47 -15.37 6.85
CA ALA A 73 9.50 -16.26 7.51
C ALA A 73 8.91 -17.29 6.53
N VAL A 74 8.63 -16.92 5.28
CA VAL A 74 8.19 -17.85 4.23
C VAL A 74 9.25 -18.90 3.92
N LYS A 75 10.53 -18.51 3.81
CA LYS A 75 11.66 -19.45 3.65
C LYS A 75 11.69 -20.49 4.77
N GLN A 76 11.64 -20.04 6.01
CA GLN A 76 11.64 -20.91 7.20
C GLN A 76 10.43 -21.85 7.20
N LYS A 77 9.24 -21.32 6.96
CA LYS A 77 7.99 -22.11 6.94
C LYS A 77 7.99 -23.20 5.89
N LEU A 78 8.59 -22.96 4.73
CA LEU A 78 8.63 -23.89 3.61
C LEU A 78 9.86 -24.78 3.62
N GLY A 79 10.83 -24.58 4.52
CA GLY A 79 12.09 -25.31 4.57
C GLY A 79 12.92 -25.11 3.30
N LEU A 80 12.92 -23.88 2.73
CA LEU A 80 13.67 -23.55 1.52
C LEU A 80 14.92 -22.76 1.88
N ASP A 81 16.05 -23.15 1.31
CA ASP A 81 17.32 -22.43 1.49
C ASP A 81 17.32 -21.10 0.78
N ASP A 82 16.61 -20.99 -0.36
CA ASP A 82 16.53 -19.78 -1.15
C ASP A 82 15.14 -19.60 -1.80
N ILE A 83 14.71 -18.32 -1.88
CA ILE A 83 13.52 -17.87 -2.61
C ILE A 83 13.94 -16.64 -3.42
N ALA A 84 13.70 -16.69 -4.73
CA ALA A 84 13.90 -15.53 -5.59
C ALA A 84 12.85 -14.45 -5.27
N VAL A 85 13.30 -13.27 -4.85
CA VAL A 85 12.44 -12.11 -4.68
C VAL A 85 12.36 -11.38 -6.01
N ARG A 86 11.15 -11.22 -6.53
CA ARG A 86 10.87 -10.38 -7.69
C ARG A 86 10.13 -9.13 -7.26
N TYR A 87 10.38 -8.04 -7.95
CA TYR A 87 9.71 -6.78 -7.69
C TYR A 87 8.83 -6.38 -8.87
N THR A 88 7.65 -5.84 -8.58
CA THR A 88 6.76 -5.25 -9.58
C THR A 88 6.24 -3.91 -9.08
N THR A 89 6.37 -2.87 -9.90
CA THR A 89 5.93 -1.53 -9.53
C THR A 89 4.41 -1.45 -9.56
N LEU A 90 3.82 -1.11 -8.43
CA LEU A 90 2.39 -0.86 -8.26
C LEU A 90 2.12 0.64 -8.17
N THR A 91 0.93 1.04 -8.58
CA THR A 91 0.38 2.38 -8.37
C THR A 91 -0.81 2.32 -7.41
N SER A 92 -1.27 3.47 -6.92
CA SER A 92 -2.46 3.50 -6.09
C SER A 92 -3.73 3.02 -6.83
N THR A 93 -3.74 3.06 -8.15
CA THR A 93 -4.88 2.63 -8.99
C THR A 93 -4.87 1.15 -9.33
N ASN A 94 -3.68 0.52 -9.51
CA ASN A 94 -3.60 -0.87 -10.00
C ASN A 94 -3.25 -1.90 -8.91
N ARG A 95 -2.86 -1.48 -7.70
CA ARG A 95 -2.38 -2.39 -6.64
C ARG A 95 -3.39 -3.47 -6.26
N ILE A 96 -4.68 -3.11 -6.07
CA ILE A 96 -5.70 -4.09 -5.66
C ILE A 96 -5.89 -5.18 -6.73
N PRO A 97 -6.19 -4.86 -8.00
CA PRO A 97 -6.32 -5.91 -9.01
C PRO A 97 -5.04 -6.74 -9.22
N LEU A 98 -3.84 -6.16 -9.07
CA LEU A 98 -2.60 -6.91 -9.23
C LEU A 98 -2.28 -7.84 -8.04
N ILE A 99 -2.76 -7.53 -6.85
CA ILE A 99 -2.74 -8.43 -5.70
C ILE A 99 -3.81 -9.54 -5.86
N GLN A 100 -5.03 -9.18 -6.26
CA GLN A 100 -6.12 -10.14 -6.41
C GLN A 100 -5.81 -11.23 -7.45
N ASN A 101 -5.20 -10.86 -8.57
CA ASN A 101 -4.87 -11.79 -9.66
C ASN A 101 -3.53 -12.53 -9.45
N GLY A 102 -2.79 -12.24 -8.36
CA GLY A 102 -1.53 -12.90 -8.02
C GLY A 102 -0.31 -12.41 -8.82
N THR A 103 -0.40 -11.29 -9.53
CA THR A 103 0.76 -10.63 -10.17
C THR A 103 1.77 -10.17 -9.12
N ALA A 104 1.30 -9.68 -7.98
CA ALA A 104 2.09 -9.47 -6.78
C ALA A 104 1.52 -10.27 -5.61
N ASP A 105 2.37 -10.79 -4.74
CA ASP A 105 2.00 -11.54 -3.55
C ASP A 105 1.79 -10.63 -2.33
N LEU A 106 2.58 -9.56 -2.25
CA LEU A 106 2.54 -8.55 -1.19
C LEU A 106 2.56 -7.15 -1.82
N ASP A 107 1.78 -6.21 -1.30
CA ASP A 107 1.95 -4.77 -1.57
C ASP A 107 2.71 -4.13 -0.41
N CYS A 108 3.98 -3.83 -0.64
CA CYS A 108 4.94 -3.37 0.35
C CYS A 108 5.17 -1.87 0.22
N ALA A 109 4.15 -1.07 0.52
CA ALA A 109 4.19 0.37 0.32
C ALA A 109 3.38 1.16 1.37
N THR A 110 2.64 2.17 0.96
CA THR A 110 1.85 3.10 1.78
C THR A 110 0.36 2.87 1.59
N THR A 111 -0.08 1.61 1.72
CA THR A 111 -1.49 1.31 1.49
C THR A 111 -2.28 1.40 2.79
N THR A 112 -3.19 2.36 2.84
CA THR A 112 -4.12 2.53 3.97
C THR A 112 -5.04 1.33 4.05
N ASN A 113 -5.12 0.69 5.22
CA ASN A 113 -6.11 -0.31 5.54
C ASN A 113 -7.45 0.39 5.78
N THR A 114 -8.35 0.29 4.81
CA THR A 114 -9.73 0.79 4.92
C THR A 114 -10.72 -0.35 4.81
N LEU A 115 -11.90 -0.23 5.43
CA LEU A 115 -12.95 -1.24 5.36
C LEU A 115 -13.27 -1.62 3.90
N ALA A 116 -13.42 -0.65 3.02
CA ALA A 116 -13.72 -0.90 1.60
C ALA A 116 -12.61 -1.67 0.86
N ARG A 117 -11.34 -1.49 1.25
CA ARG A 117 -10.22 -2.29 0.70
C ARG A 117 -10.17 -3.68 1.35
N ALA A 118 -10.44 -3.78 2.65
CA ALA A 118 -10.48 -5.05 3.37
C ALA A 118 -11.61 -5.99 2.88
N GLU A 119 -12.63 -5.46 2.21
CA GLU A 119 -13.61 -6.29 1.48
C GLU A 119 -13.00 -7.02 0.28
N GLN A 120 -11.93 -6.50 -0.32
CA GLN A 120 -11.36 -6.96 -1.57
C GLN A 120 -10.04 -7.71 -1.41
N VAL A 121 -9.25 -7.40 -0.38
CA VAL A 121 -7.91 -7.92 -0.08
C VAL A 121 -7.77 -8.10 1.43
N ASP A 122 -6.73 -8.82 1.86
CA ASP A 122 -6.36 -8.92 3.27
C ASP A 122 -5.20 -7.97 3.61
N PHE A 123 -5.09 -7.61 4.87
CA PHE A 123 -4.04 -6.79 5.42
C PHE A 123 -3.37 -7.47 6.61
N ALA A 124 -2.07 -7.25 6.74
CA ALA A 124 -1.33 -7.48 7.98
C ALA A 124 -1.74 -6.45 9.04
N PRO A 125 -1.40 -6.68 10.31
CA PRO A 125 -1.46 -5.65 11.36
C PRO A 125 -0.81 -4.35 10.89
N SER A 126 -1.45 -3.22 11.22
CA SER A 126 -0.99 -1.91 10.75
C SER A 126 0.39 -1.60 11.28
N HIS A 127 1.34 -1.31 10.39
CA HIS A 127 2.75 -1.08 10.73
C HIS A 127 3.14 0.39 10.78
N PHE A 128 2.23 1.29 10.42
CA PHE A 128 2.41 2.74 10.49
C PHE A 128 1.05 3.43 10.60
N VAL A 129 1.04 4.65 11.15
CA VAL A 129 -0.13 5.55 11.13
C VAL A 129 0.34 6.89 10.58
N ALA A 130 -0.17 7.26 9.42
CA ALA A 130 0.08 8.55 8.79
C ALA A 130 -1.08 9.51 9.05
N THR A 131 -0.82 10.80 8.90
CA THR A 131 -1.85 11.85 9.00
C THR A 131 -2.00 12.53 7.65
N ILE A 132 -3.19 12.55 7.08
CA ILE A 132 -3.44 13.28 5.83
C ILE A 132 -3.51 14.76 6.10
N THR A 133 -2.60 15.52 5.47
CA THR A 133 -2.52 16.98 5.59
C THR A 133 -2.24 17.63 4.24
N VAL A 134 -1.87 18.89 4.24
CA VAL A 134 -1.63 19.72 3.05
C VAL A 134 -0.24 20.30 3.10
N ALA A 135 0.49 20.18 2.00
CA ALA A 135 1.69 20.98 1.74
C ALA A 135 1.40 22.06 0.70
N THR A 136 2.11 23.16 0.81
CA THR A 136 2.01 24.28 -0.12
C THR A 136 3.33 25.05 -0.19
N ARG A 137 3.49 25.89 -1.21
CA ARG A 137 4.60 26.85 -1.22
C ARG A 137 4.34 27.96 -0.18
N LYS A 138 5.39 28.46 0.45
CA LYS A 138 5.27 29.53 1.45
C LYS A 138 4.66 30.82 0.90
N ASP A 139 4.86 31.09 -0.38
CA ASP A 139 4.31 32.27 -1.08
C ASP A 139 2.88 32.12 -1.55
N SER A 140 2.25 30.97 -1.40
CA SER A 140 0.88 30.69 -1.84
C SER A 140 -0.21 31.46 -1.11
N GLY A 141 0.10 31.95 0.09
CA GLY A 141 -0.90 32.56 0.99
C GLY A 141 -1.77 31.57 1.75
N ILE A 142 -1.69 30.24 1.49
CA ILE A 142 -2.47 29.21 2.16
C ILE A 142 -1.87 28.93 3.54
N ARG A 143 -2.68 29.03 4.62
CA ARG A 143 -2.28 28.83 6.02
C ARG A 143 -3.20 27.85 6.76
N SER A 144 -4.37 27.58 6.19
CA SER A 144 -5.41 26.72 6.76
C SER A 144 -6.11 25.92 5.67
N LEU A 145 -6.89 24.91 6.04
CA LEU A 145 -7.73 24.16 5.10
C LEU A 145 -8.80 25.08 4.44
N ALA A 146 -9.28 26.09 5.15
CA ALA A 146 -10.25 27.04 4.62
C ALA A 146 -9.68 27.87 3.45
N ASP A 147 -8.36 28.11 3.43
CA ASP A 147 -7.70 28.86 2.34
C ASP A 147 -7.59 28.07 1.03
N LEU A 148 -8.02 26.80 1.01
CA LEU A 148 -8.08 26.00 -0.21
C LEU A 148 -9.21 26.44 -1.16
N GLY A 149 -10.08 27.33 -0.71
CA GLY A 149 -11.18 27.88 -1.52
C GLY A 149 -10.69 28.49 -2.85
N ASN A 150 -11.27 28.04 -3.97
CA ASN A 150 -10.91 28.42 -5.33
C ASN A 150 -9.47 28.13 -5.75
N LYS A 151 -8.75 27.28 -4.99
CA LYS A 151 -7.37 26.85 -5.30
C LYS A 151 -7.34 25.59 -6.15
N THR A 152 -6.22 25.38 -6.83
CA THR A 152 -5.91 24.12 -7.50
C THR A 152 -5.13 23.24 -6.54
N VAL A 153 -5.65 22.07 -6.23
CA VAL A 153 -5.06 21.13 -5.26
C VAL A 153 -4.64 19.84 -5.96
N ALA A 154 -3.37 19.49 -5.81
CA ALA A 154 -2.81 18.24 -6.30
C ALA A 154 -3.19 17.09 -5.36
N THR A 155 -3.41 15.92 -5.94
CA THR A 155 -3.65 14.64 -5.26
C THR A 155 -2.96 13.52 -6.02
N VAL A 156 -2.93 12.31 -5.46
CA VAL A 156 -2.46 11.10 -6.18
C VAL A 156 -3.66 10.29 -6.64
N ALA A 157 -3.72 9.96 -7.91
CA ALA A 157 -4.79 9.13 -8.48
C ALA A 157 -4.93 7.79 -7.72
N GLY A 158 -6.15 7.44 -7.28
CA GLY A 158 -6.44 6.22 -6.52
C GLY A 158 -6.06 6.24 -5.04
N SER A 159 -5.62 7.40 -4.51
CA SER A 159 -5.34 7.59 -3.09
C SER A 159 -6.61 7.85 -2.26
N THR A 160 -6.52 7.64 -0.95
CA THR A 160 -7.54 8.05 0.02
C THR A 160 -7.61 9.57 0.16
N SER A 161 -6.49 10.28 -0.05
CA SER A 161 -6.41 11.75 -0.02
C SER A 161 -7.41 12.41 -0.95
N ILE A 162 -7.68 11.84 -2.14
CA ILE A 162 -8.72 12.31 -3.06
C ILE A 162 -10.10 12.30 -2.38
N GLN A 163 -10.46 11.19 -1.74
CA GLN A 163 -11.77 11.04 -1.12
C GLN A 163 -11.91 12.00 0.07
N LEU A 164 -10.84 12.16 0.85
CA LEU A 164 -10.84 13.08 1.98
C LEU A 164 -10.99 14.53 1.54
N LEU A 165 -10.27 14.94 0.50
CA LEU A 165 -10.42 16.29 -0.08
C LEU A 165 -11.84 16.52 -0.62
N ARG A 166 -12.43 15.54 -1.32
CA ARG A 166 -13.81 15.61 -1.82
C ARG A 166 -14.84 15.65 -0.70
N ASN A 167 -14.60 14.91 0.40
CA ASN A 167 -15.46 14.97 1.58
C ASN A 167 -15.36 16.34 2.25
N TYR A 168 -14.14 16.87 2.44
CA TYR A 168 -13.90 18.20 2.97
C TYR A 168 -14.65 19.27 2.15
N ARG A 169 -14.49 19.27 0.82
CA ARG A 169 -15.19 20.18 -0.08
C ARG A 169 -16.71 20.19 0.12
N ARG A 170 -17.31 19.00 0.24
CA ARG A 170 -18.77 18.87 0.42
C ARG A 170 -19.23 19.34 1.79
N ASN A 171 -18.48 18.98 2.84
CA ASN A 171 -18.88 19.28 4.21
C ASN A 171 -18.74 20.76 4.54
N GLU A 172 -17.66 21.37 4.06
CA GLU A 172 -17.36 22.79 4.31
C GLU A 172 -17.88 23.72 3.20
N ASN A 173 -18.52 23.17 2.17
CA ASN A 173 -19.00 23.90 0.99
C ASN A 173 -17.90 24.76 0.33
N VAL A 174 -16.69 24.17 0.18
CA VAL A 174 -15.51 24.86 -0.36
C VAL A 174 -15.26 24.39 -1.80
N GLU A 175 -15.19 25.31 -2.74
CA GLU A 175 -14.84 25.01 -4.13
C GLU A 175 -13.31 24.83 -4.27
N VAL A 176 -12.89 23.67 -4.78
CA VAL A 176 -11.49 23.33 -5.03
C VAL A 176 -11.37 22.69 -6.42
N ARG A 177 -10.39 23.12 -7.20
CA ARG A 177 -10.03 22.47 -8.46
C ARG A 177 -9.03 21.35 -8.18
N GLU A 178 -9.43 20.10 -8.39
CA GLU A 178 -8.58 18.93 -8.19
C GLU A 178 -7.80 18.60 -9.47
N ILE A 179 -6.49 18.37 -9.34
CA ILE A 179 -5.64 17.75 -10.36
C ILE A 179 -4.88 16.59 -9.73
N SER A 180 -4.67 15.50 -10.48
CA SER A 180 -4.00 14.31 -9.93
C SER A 180 -2.73 13.99 -10.68
N GLY A 181 -1.65 13.69 -9.92
CA GLY A 181 -0.48 12.99 -10.41
C GLY A 181 -0.70 11.47 -10.39
N LYS A 182 0.03 10.73 -11.19
CA LYS A 182 0.01 9.25 -11.20
C LYS A 182 0.67 8.64 -9.96
N ASP A 183 1.63 9.36 -9.37
CA ASP A 183 2.39 8.97 -8.19
C ASP A 183 2.73 10.19 -7.30
N PRO A 184 3.27 9.99 -6.08
CA PRO A 184 3.59 11.09 -5.18
C PRO A 184 4.54 12.13 -5.74
N SER A 185 5.56 11.74 -6.50
CA SER A 185 6.55 12.69 -7.05
C SER A 185 5.95 13.57 -8.13
N GLU A 186 5.10 13.02 -9.01
CA GLU A 186 4.42 13.81 -10.03
C GLU A 186 3.45 14.81 -9.38
N ALA A 187 2.68 14.39 -8.38
CA ALA A 187 1.78 15.28 -7.65
C ALA A 187 2.55 16.39 -6.89
N PHE A 188 3.71 16.07 -6.29
CA PHE A 188 4.59 17.05 -5.69
C PHE A 188 5.13 18.05 -6.72
N LEU A 189 5.50 17.57 -7.92
CA LEU A 189 5.94 18.44 -9.00
C LEU A 189 4.85 19.41 -9.46
N LEU A 190 3.58 18.99 -9.50
CA LEU A 190 2.46 19.90 -9.80
C LEU A 190 2.41 21.07 -8.82
N MET A 191 2.61 20.81 -7.52
CA MET A 191 2.60 21.85 -6.50
C MET A 191 3.89 22.69 -6.52
N SER A 192 5.04 22.05 -6.60
CA SER A 192 6.33 22.75 -6.55
C SER A 192 6.57 23.64 -7.77
N SER A 193 6.07 23.26 -8.96
CA SER A 193 6.14 24.08 -10.18
C SER A 193 5.07 25.18 -10.27
N GLY A 194 4.15 25.28 -9.32
CA GLY A 194 3.06 26.25 -9.33
C GLY A 194 1.86 25.87 -10.20
N ARG A 195 1.79 24.67 -10.76
CA ARG A 195 0.62 24.17 -11.48
C ARG A 195 -0.53 23.81 -10.54
N ALA A 196 -0.21 23.49 -9.29
CA ALA A 196 -1.15 23.42 -8.17
C ALA A 196 -0.71 24.38 -7.06
N ASP A 197 -1.68 24.90 -6.32
CA ASP A 197 -1.43 25.80 -5.18
C ASP A 197 -1.07 25.01 -3.93
N ALA A 198 -1.60 23.80 -3.80
CA ALA A 198 -1.41 22.92 -2.65
C ALA A 198 -1.37 21.45 -3.08
N TYR A 199 -0.91 20.59 -2.18
CA TYR A 199 -0.88 19.13 -2.35
C TYR A 199 -1.35 18.42 -1.08
N VAL A 200 -2.37 17.57 -1.20
CA VAL A 200 -2.94 16.77 -0.12
C VAL A 200 -2.39 15.36 -0.16
N LEU A 201 -1.67 14.97 0.88
CA LEU A 201 -1.09 13.62 1.03
C LEU A 201 -0.79 13.34 2.50
N ASP A 202 -0.25 12.16 2.76
CA ASP A 202 0.29 11.70 4.04
C ASP A 202 1.46 12.60 4.49
N ASP A 203 1.42 13.05 5.73
CA ASP A 203 2.35 13.98 6.34
C ASP A 203 3.83 13.58 6.18
N VAL A 204 4.12 12.32 6.49
CA VAL A 204 5.47 11.77 6.38
C VAL A 204 5.98 11.75 4.94
N GLN A 205 5.13 11.46 3.96
CA GLN A 205 5.52 11.50 2.55
C GLN A 205 5.75 12.95 2.09
N LEU A 206 4.87 13.89 2.49
CA LEU A 206 5.06 15.32 2.23
C LEU A 206 6.36 15.82 2.85
N ALA A 207 6.59 15.54 4.13
CA ALA A 207 7.82 15.93 4.83
C ALA A 207 9.07 15.37 4.13
N SER A 208 9.02 14.12 3.70
CA SER A 208 10.12 13.47 2.98
C SER A 208 10.42 14.12 1.64
N MET A 209 9.39 14.40 0.83
CA MET A 209 9.56 15.08 -0.46
C MET A 209 10.06 16.51 -0.29
N ILE A 210 9.57 17.25 0.71
CA ILE A 210 10.06 18.59 1.05
C ILE A 210 11.53 18.52 1.45
N ALA A 211 11.90 17.65 2.39
CA ALA A 211 13.26 17.51 2.87
C ALA A 211 14.25 17.14 1.75
N THR A 212 13.80 16.36 0.77
CA THR A 212 14.65 15.89 -0.35
C THR A 212 14.55 16.74 -1.61
N SER A 213 13.73 17.80 -1.62
CA SER A 213 13.51 18.67 -2.79
C SER A 213 14.70 19.57 -3.15
N GLY A 214 15.68 19.72 -2.25
CA GLY A 214 16.73 20.72 -2.36
C GLY A 214 16.27 22.16 -2.09
N GLN A 215 14.99 22.38 -1.81
CA GLN A 215 14.36 23.68 -1.56
C GLN A 215 13.40 23.61 -0.36
N ALA A 216 13.77 22.90 0.70
CA ALA A 216 12.87 22.64 1.83
C ALA A 216 12.25 23.93 2.41
N ASP A 217 13.03 25.00 2.43
CA ASP A 217 12.58 26.32 2.92
C ASP A 217 11.50 27.00 2.04
N ALA A 218 11.27 26.54 0.82
CA ALA A 218 10.23 27.07 -0.06
C ALA A 218 8.83 26.54 0.26
N PHE A 219 8.73 25.49 1.08
CA PHE A 219 7.46 24.81 1.35
C PHE A 219 7.08 24.89 2.82
N VAL A 220 5.80 24.66 3.08
CA VAL A 220 5.21 24.55 4.41
C VAL A 220 4.11 23.50 4.41
N MET A 221 3.98 22.77 5.50
CA MET A 221 2.86 21.88 5.77
C MET A 221 1.88 22.57 6.72
N LEU A 222 0.59 22.39 6.50
CA LEU A 222 -0.42 22.88 7.41
C LEU A 222 -0.39 22.09 8.72
N LYS A 223 -0.77 22.74 9.81
CA LYS A 223 -0.95 22.08 11.12
C LYS A 223 -2.25 21.29 11.20
N GLU A 224 -3.23 21.69 10.41
CA GLU A 224 -4.52 21.02 10.31
C GLU A 224 -4.38 19.73 9.51
N SER A 225 -5.20 18.76 9.86
CA SER A 225 -5.23 17.45 9.21
C SER A 225 -6.65 17.04 8.85
N LEU A 226 -6.78 16.17 7.86
CA LEU A 226 -8.07 15.63 7.43
C LEU A 226 -8.40 14.33 8.17
N ARG A 227 -7.42 13.43 8.38
CA ARG A 227 -7.61 12.14 9.04
C ARG A 227 -6.29 11.44 9.32
N GLU A 228 -6.26 10.60 10.36
CA GLU A 228 -5.23 9.57 10.52
C GLU A 228 -5.55 8.33 9.70
N GLU A 229 -4.53 7.70 9.12
CA GLU A 229 -4.66 6.54 8.25
C GLU A 229 -3.65 5.43 8.63
N PRO A 230 -4.15 4.25 9.05
CA PRO A 230 -3.28 3.11 9.32
C PRO A 230 -2.81 2.48 8.01
N TYR A 231 -1.49 2.22 7.87
CA TYR A 231 -0.92 1.48 6.75
C TYR A 231 -0.79 0.00 7.08
N GLY A 232 -1.22 -0.85 6.16
CA GLY A 232 -1.04 -2.29 6.24
C GLY A 232 -0.37 -2.84 4.99
N ILE A 233 0.46 -3.88 5.15
CA ILE A 233 0.93 -4.70 4.03
C ILE A 233 -0.28 -5.47 3.51
N MET A 234 -0.55 -5.33 2.21
CA MET A 234 -1.74 -5.90 1.59
C MET A 234 -1.37 -7.15 0.78
N PHE A 235 -2.22 -8.16 0.83
CA PHE A 235 -2.07 -9.41 0.09
C PHE A 235 -3.44 -9.98 -0.29
N ARG A 236 -3.43 -11.09 -1.05
CA ARG A 236 -4.65 -11.69 -1.58
C ARG A 236 -5.54 -12.23 -0.46
N LYS A 237 -6.85 -12.01 -0.60
CA LYS A 237 -7.87 -12.50 0.31
C LYS A 237 -8.06 -14.03 0.20
N ASN A 238 -8.64 -14.63 1.23
CA ASN A 238 -8.94 -16.06 1.31
C ASN A 238 -7.71 -16.99 1.25
N ASP A 239 -6.60 -16.53 1.85
CA ASP A 239 -5.35 -17.29 2.01
C ASP A 239 -4.97 -17.36 3.49
N PRO A 240 -5.69 -18.15 4.31
CA PRO A 240 -5.57 -18.12 5.76
C PRO A 240 -4.19 -18.55 6.27
N GLU A 241 -3.51 -19.48 5.57
CA GLU A 241 -2.16 -19.91 5.98
C GLU A 241 -1.13 -18.81 5.76
N PHE A 242 -1.21 -18.11 4.61
CA PHE A 242 -0.34 -16.98 4.33
C PHE A 242 -0.64 -15.81 5.26
N LYS A 243 -1.94 -15.51 5.49
CA LYS A 243 -2.35 -14.48 6.44
C LYS A 243 -1.79 -14.74 7.84
N ALA A 244 -1.94 -15.95 8.37
CA ALA A 244 -1.42 -16.31 9.69
C ALA A 244 0.10 -16.09 9.79
N LEU A 245 0.87 -16.49 8.76
CA LEU A 245 2.31 -16.28 8.71
C LEU A 245 2.68 -14.80 8.69
N VAL A 246 2.00 -14.00 7.85
CA VAL A 246 2.25 -12.56 7.73
C VAL A 246 1.92 -11.84 9.03
N ASP A 247 0.76 -12.14 9.63
CA ASP A 247 0.31 -11.54 10.89
C ASP A 247 1.27 -11.86 12.04
N GLU A 248 1.67 -13.14 12.17
CA GLU A 248 2.64 -13.58 13.18
C GLU A 248 3.99 -12.87 13.01
N THR A 249 4.46 -12.75 11.77
CA THR A 249 5.74 -12.08 11.47
C THR A 249 5.69 -10.61 11.85
N VAL A 250 4.66 -9.87 11.38
CA VAL A 250 4.54 -8.42 11.63
C VAL A 250 4.33 -8.14 13.12
N THR A 251 3.49 -8.92 13.79
CA THR A 251 3.29 -8.83 15.25
C THR A 251 4.58 -9.12 16.02
N GLY A 252 5.32 -10.16 15.59
CA GLY A 252 6.61 -10.50 16.17
C GLY A 252 7.65 -9.39 16.05
N LEU A 253 7.70 -8.70 14.90
CA LEU A 253 8.57 -7.52 14.73
C LEU A 253 8.21 -6.37 15.68
N MET A 254 6.90 -6.17 15.94
CA MET A 254 6.43 -5.14 16.87
C MET A 254 6.79 -5.48 18.31
N THR A 255 6.42 -6.68 18.76
CA THR A 255 6.59 -7.11 20.15
C THR A 255 8.05 -7.33 20.55
N SER A 256 8.93 -7.72 19.61
CA SER A 256 10.38 -7.84 19.83
C SER A 256 11.13 -6.50 19.80
N GLY A 257 10.47 -5.42 19.36
CA GLY A 257 11.10 -4.12 19.13
C GLY A 257 11.96 -4.02 17.86
N GLU A 258 12.00 -5.07 17.02
CA GLU A 258 12.73 -5.03 15.75
C GLU A 258 12.16 -3.95 14.81
N ILE A 259 10.83 -3.80 14.76
CA ILE A 259 10.19 -2.76 13.94
C ILE A 259 10.63 -1.35 14.35
N ALA A 260 10.91 -1.11 15.64
CA ALA A 260 11.40 0.17 16.12
C ALA A 260 12.82 0.45 15.61
N ARG A 261 13.68 -0.57 15.48
CA ARG A 261 15.02 -0.45 14.87
C ARG A 261 14.92 -0.14 13.37
N ILE A 262 14.02 -0.83 12.66
CA ILE A 262 13.74 -0.55 11.24
C ILE A 262 13.20 0.88 11.09
N TYR A 263 12.28 1.31 11.99
CA TYR A 263 11.78 2.68 12.02
C TYR A 263 12.92 3.71 12.15
N SER A 264 13.79 3.55 13.14
CA SER A 264 14.91 4.47 13.37
C SER A 264 15.80 4.62 12.15
N ARG A 265 16.03 3.52 11.43
CA ARG A 265 16.84 3.52 10.19
C ARG A 265 16.23 4.44 9.11
N TRP A 266 14.91 4.47 8.98
CA TRP A 266 14.24 5.13 7.87
C TRP A 266 13.69 6.52 8.20
N PHE A 267 13.45 6.83 9.48
CA PHE A 267 12.77 8.08 9.87
C PHE A 267 13.63 9.02 10.71
N THR A 268 14.62 8.48 11.43
CA THR A 268 15.47 9.28 12.34
C THR A 268 16.97 9.13 12.07
N SER A 269 17.33 8.49 10.98
CA SER A 269 18.71 8.36 10.48
C SER A 269 18.82 8.88 9.05
N PRO A 270 20.03 9.15 8.54
CA PRO A 270 20.22 9.53 7.14
C PRO A 270 19.76 8.45 6.18
N VAL A 271 18.89 8.80 5.23
CA VAL A 271 18.32 7.88 4.22
C VAL A 271 18.94 8.07 2.84
N PRO A 272 19.17 6.98 2.06
CA PRO A 272 19.64 7.09 0.68
C PRO A 272 18.60 7.78 -0.23
N PRO A 273 19.04 8.37 -1.38
CA PRO A 273 20.44 8.49 -1.83
C PRO A 273 21.17 9.70 -1.23
N MET A 274 20.44 10.69 -0.69
CA MET A 274 21.00 12.00 -0.35
C MET A 274 21.54 12.09 1.07
N GLY A 275 21.38 11.05 1.89
CA GLY A 275 21.81 11.06 3.27
C GLY A 275 21.04 12.05 4.16
N VAL A 276 19.81 12.40 3.79
CA VAL A 276 18.96 13.31 4.55
C VAL A 276 18.33 12.55 5.72
N ASN A 277 18.46 13.10 6.93
CA ASN A 277 17.69 12.64 8.07
C ASN A 277 16.32 13.34 8.05
N LEU A 278 15.25 12.55 7.96
CA LEU A 278 13.90 13.09 7.90
C LEU A 278 13.45 13.73 9.23
N GLY A 279 14.10 13.36 10.34
CA GLY A 279 13.79 13.90 11.66
C GLY A 279 12.33 13.62 12.09
N PHE A 280 11.76 12.47 11.68
CA PHE A 280 10.38 12.11 11.91
C PHE A 280 10.28 11.06 13.03
N PRO A 281 10.16 11.45 14.31
CA PRO A 281 10.07 10.52 15.42
C PRO A 281 8.73 9.78 15.40
N MET A 282 8.67 8.60 16.04
CA MET A 282 7.41 7.87 16.20
C MET A 282 6.37 8.72 16.89
N THR A 283 5.21 8.85 16.25
CA THR A 283 4.02 9.45 16.86
C THR A 283 3.46 8.54 17.94
N ASP A 284 2.59 9.08 18.80
CA ASP A 284 1.94 8.26 19.83
C ASP A 284 0.99 7.22 19.19
N ALA A 285 0.39 7.53 18.04
CA ALA A 285 -0.41 6.57 17.27
C ALA A 285 0.44 5.37 16.80
N VAL A 286 1.66 5.61 16.28
CA VAL A 286 2.59 4.53 15.88
C VAL A 286 3.05 3.72 17.09
N LYS A 287 3.37 4.36 18.22
CA LYS A 287 3.74 3.65 19.45
C LYS A 287 2.59 2.77 19.97
N ALA A 288 1.35 3.26 19.88
CA ALA A 288 0.17 2.53 20.34
C ALA A 288 -0.05 1.24 19.54
N ILE A 289 0.06 1.27 18.21
CA ILE A 289 -0.07 0.05 17.37
C ILE A 289 1.06 -0.95 17.61
N TYR A 290 2.26 -0.50 17.99
CA TYR A 290 3.36 -1.42 18.32
C TYR A 290 3.20 -2.05 19.71
N ALA A 291 2.62 -1.30 20.66
CA ALA A 291 2.34 -1.82 22.00
C ALA A 291 1.17 -2.81 22.00
N GLN A 292 0.20 -2.63 21.13
CA GLN A 292 -0.99 -3.47 21.00
C GLN A 292 -1.27 -3.76 19.51
N PRO A 293 -0.50 -4.67 18.89
CA PRO A 293 -0.72 -5.05 17.50
C PRO A 293 -2.11 -5.63 17.31
N ASN A 294 -2.89 -5.03 16.41
CA ASN A 294 -4.23 -5.49 16.04
C ASN A 294 -4.43 -5.33 14.53
N ASN A 295 -5.33 -6.14 14.00
CA ASN A 295 -5.74 -6.10 12.59
C ASN A 295 -6.83 -5.05 12.34
#